data_99b8d45d1269a220b32b379acc8e87e3
#
_entry.id   99b8d45d1269a220b32b379acc8e87e3
#
_cell.length_a   1.000
_cell.length_b   1.000
_cell.length_c   1.000
_cell.angle_alpha   90.00
_cell.angle_beta   90.00
_cell.angle_gamma   90.00
#
_symmetry.space_group_name_H-M   'P 1'
#
loop_
_entity.id
_entity.type
_entity.pdbx_description
1 polymer ?
#
loop_
_entity_poly.entity_id
_entity_poly.type
_entity_poly.pdbx_seq_one_letter_code
_entity_poly.pdbx_strand_id
1 'polypeptide(L)'
;VNRRVLPHLHPEQVEVEIWRADELEVRRGLSSELDEMWSYGRSKANPRWFWHAIDHHTGTVLAYVFGRRKDTVFLERKALLEPFGITRYFTDGWGAYEQHVEAEQHTVGKANTQKIESKHINLRTRIKRLVRRTICFSKTTTMHDLVIGLFINRYEFGRSI
;
A
#
# COMPACT_ATOMS: atom_id res chain seq x y z
N VAL A 1 -11.30 7.38 -0.62
CA VAL A 1 -10.74 7.53 -1.97
C VAL A 1 -10.80 6.20 -2.70
N ASN A 2 -10.35 5.10 -2.09
CA ASN A 2 -10.46 3.77 -2.70
C ASN A 2 -11.90 3.37 -3.03
N ARG A 3 -12.88 3.73 -2.18
CA ARG A 3 -14.30 3.45 -2.44
C ARG A 3 -14.90 4.26 -3.60
N ARG A 4 -14.30 5.40 -3.99
CA ARG A 4 -14.79 6.24 -5.10
C ARG A 4 -14.02 6.02 -6.40
N VAL A 5 -12.81 5.52 -6.33
CA VAL A 5 -11.97 5.24 -7.51
C VAL A 5 -12.20 3.81 -8.01
N LEU A 6 -12.35 2.83 -7.09
CA LEU A 6 -12.64 1.43 -7.44
C LEU A 6 -13.94 1.22 -8.25
N PRO A 7 -15.07 1.91 -7.98
CA PRO A 7 -16.28 1.76 -8.80
C PRO A 7 -16.15 2.33 -10.23
N HIS A 8 -15.16 3.17 -10.50
CA HIS A 8 -14.86 3.71 -11.81
C HIS A 8 -13.76 2.95 -12.55
N LEU A 9 -13.18 1.95 -11.90
CA LEU A 9 -12.29 1.00 -12.54
C LEU A 9 -13.14 -0.03 -13.26
N HIS A 10 -13.14 0.00 -14.60
CA HIS A 10 -13.75 -1.06 -15.40
C HIS A 10 -13.16 -2.42 -14.99
N PRO A 11 -13.97 -3.48 -14.88
CA PRO A 11 -13.48 -4.84 -14.62
C PRO A 11 -12.31 -5.25 -15.53
N GLU A 12 -12.31 -4.77 -16.77
CA GLU A 12 -11.25 -4.95 -17.77
C GLU A 12 -9.88 -4.38 -17.35
N GLN A 13 -9.86 -3.34 -16.50
CA GLN A 13 -8.60 -2.80 -15.97
C GLN A 13 -8.05 -3.61 -14.79
N VAL A 14 -8.91 -4.32 -14.09
CA VAL A 14 -8.52 -5.28 -13.05
C VAL A 14 -7.91 -6.52 -13.70
N GLU A 15 -8.42 -6.96 -14.83
CA GLU A 15 -7.83 -8.07 -15.61
C GLU A 15 -6.41 -7.75 -16.10
N VAL A 16 -6.12 -6.53 -16.50
CA VAL A 16 -4.75 -6.14 -16.91
C VAL A 16 -3.75 -6.20 -15.74
N GLU A 17 -4.20 -5.96 -14.51
CA GLU A 17 -3.37 -6.11 -13.32
C GLU A 17 -3.21 -7.59 -12.92
N ILE A 18 -4.22 -8.42 -13.14
CA ILE A 18 -4.17 -9.88 -13.01
C ILE A 18 -3.18 -10.45 -14.04
N TRP A 19 -3.14 -9.95 -15.26
CA TRP A 19 -2.16 -10.35 -16.28
C TRP A 19 -0.71 -10.12 -15.81
N ARG A 20 -0.42 -9.02 -15.15
CA ARG A 20 0.90 -8.80 -14.54
C ARG A 20 1.17 -9.71 -13.35
N ALA A 21 0.13 -10.07 -12.60
CA ALA A 21 0.23 -11.07 -11.55
C ALA A 21 0.50 -12.46 -12.13
N ASP A 22 -0.14 -12.84 -13.23
CA ASP A 22 0.06 -14.13 -13.89
C ASP A 22 1.48 -14.25 -14.51
N GLU A 23 2.02 -13.18 -15.08
CA GLU A 23 3.43 -13.14 -15.48
C GLU A 23 4.40 -13.25 -14.29
N LEU A 24 3.99 -12.81 -13.10
CA LEU A 24 4.74 -12.96 -11.86
C LEU A 24 4.54 -14.35 -11.23
N GLU A 25 3.41 -15.02 -11.42
CA GLU A 25 3.15 -16.41 -10.97
C GLU A 25 4.09 -17.43 -11.62
N VAL A 26 4.51 -17.21 -12.83
CA VAL A 26 5.55 -18.04 -13.49
C VAL A 26 6.88 -18.03 -12.71
N ARG A 27 7.05 -17.09 -11.77
CA ARG A 27 8.19 -16.99 -10.85
C ARG A 27 7.87 -17.44 -9.43
N ARG A 28 7.46 -18.71 -9.23
CA ARG A 28 7.45 -19.42 -7.93
C ARG A 28 6.96 -18.58 -6.72
N GLY A 29 5.68 -18.26 -6.66
CA GLY A 29 5.02 -17.67 -5.49
C GLY A 29 5.35 -16.19 -5.31
N LEU A 30 4.34 -15.32 -5.47
CA LEU A 30 4.48 -13.89 -5.24
C LEU A 30 4.76 -13.64 -3.76
N SER A 31 5.80 -12.87 -3.47
CA SER A 31 6.12 -12.44 -2.11
C SER A 31 5.86 -10.94 -1.97
N SER A 32 5.25 -10.52 -0.87
CA SER A 32 4.91 -9.12 -0.64
C SER A 32 5.51 -8.60 0.65
N GLU A 33 6.02 -7.36 0.62
CA GLU A 33 6.37 -6.61 1.81
C GLU A 33 5.17 -5.73 2.23
N LEU A 34 4.82 -5.78 3.51
CA LEU A 34 3.72 -5.02 4.10
C LEU A 34 4.24 -4.04 5.15
N ASP A 35 3.87 -2.78 5.04
CA ASP A 35 4.20 -1.77 6.04
C ASP A 35 3.17 -0.62 6.01
N GLU A 36 3.26 0.29 6.97
CA GLU A 36 2.44 1.49 7.04
C GLU A 36 3.25 2.75 7.27
N MET A 37 2.85 3.82 6.61
CA MET A 37 3.49 5.12 6.71
C MET A 37 2.56 6.14 7.35
N TRP A 38 3.03 6.75 8.45
CA TRP A 38 2.29 7.79 9.15
C TRP A 38 2.38 9.14 8.44
N SER A 39 1.25 9.80 8.35
CA SER A 39 1.10 11.20 7.93
C SER A 39 -0.10 11.85 8.64
N TYR A 40 -0.52 13.04 8.24
CA TYR A 40 -1.69 13.69 8.83
C TYR A 40 -2.38 14.62 7.83
N GLY A 41 -3.70 14.78 8.03
CA GLY A 41 -4.49 15.81 7.38
C GLY A 41 -4.91 16.88 8.39
N ARG A 42 -4.77 18.16 8.09
CA ARG A 42 -5.09 19.34 8.89
C ARG A 42 -4.19 19.50 10.12
N SER A 43 -4.07 18.52 10.97
CA SER A 43 -3.34 18.59 12.23
C SER A 43 -2.71 17.23 12.57
N LYS A 44 -1.59 17.25 13.28
CA LYS A 44 -0.92 16.03 13.78
C LYS A 44 -1.76 15.23 14.78
N ALA A 45 -2.77 15.87 15.40
CA ALA A 45 -3.73 15.19 16.27
C ALA A 45 -4.64 14.23 15.48
N ASN A 46 -4.72 14.39 14.16
CA ASN A 46 -5.49 13.51 13.29
C ASN A 46 -4.55 12.69 12.40
N PRO A 47 -3.91 11.64 12.92
CA PRO A 47 -3.01 10.81 12.15
C PRO A 47 -3.76 10.08 11.03
N ARG A 48 -3.14 10.04 9.87
CA ARG A 48 -3.62 9.29 8.72
C ARG A 48 -2.54 8.33 8.29
N TRP A 49 -2.81 7.05 8.35
CA TRP A 49 -1.90 6.00 7.97
C TRP A 49 -2.12 5.61 6.52
N PHE A 50 -1.05 5.56 5.78
CA PHE A 50 -1.00 5.01 4.43
C PHE A 50 -0.44 3.59 4.53
N TRP A 51 -1.32 2.63 4.36
CA TRP A 51 -1.02 1.22 4.38
C TRP A 51 -0.80 0.76 2.95
N HIS A 52 0.31 0.14 2.65
CA HIS A 52 0.53 -0.38 1.32
C HIS A 52 1.29 -1.70 1.35
N ALA A 53 1.24 -2.39 0.24
CA ALA A 53 1.94 -3.61 -0.04
C ALA A 53 2.73 -3.44 -1.32
N ILE A 54 3.93 -3.97 -1.37
CA ILE A 54 4.76 -4.00 -2.56
C ILE A 54 5.15 -5.42 -2.89
N ASP A 55 5.40 -5.70 -4.16
CA ASP A 55 6.07 -6.92 -4.58
C ASP A 55 7.52 -6.90 -4.06
N HIS A 56 7.90 -7.96 -3.34
CA HIS A 56 9.24 -8.09 -2.74
C HIS A 56 10.36 -8.09 -3.78
N HIS A 57 10.12 -8.56 -4.99
CA HIS A 57 11.14 -8.63 -6.03
C HIS A 57 11.31 -7.31 -6.77
N THR A 58 10.22 -6.72 -7.24
CA THR A 58 10.23 -5.52 -8.09
C THR A 58 10.12 -4.21 -7.31
N GLY A 59 9.57 -4.23 -6.09
CA GLY A 59 9.24 -3.04 -5.32
C GLY A 59 8.03 -2.27 -5.88
N THR A 60 7.26 -2.88 -6.78
CA THR A 60 6.04 -2.29 -7.33
C THR A 60 4.93 -2.29 -6.29
N VAL A 61 4.17 -1.22 -6.18
CA VAL A 61 3.01 -1.16 -5.28
C VAL A 61 1.91 -2.07 -5.83
N LEU A 62 1.46 -3.03 -5.02
CA LEU A 62 0.39 -3.96 -5.35
C LEU A 62 -0.97 -3.43 -4.91
N ALA A 63 -1.05 -2.93 -3.67
CA ALA A 63 -2.28 -2.39 -3.11
C ALA A 63 -1.98 -1.33 -2.05
N TYR A 64 -2.94 -0.44 -1.80
CA TYR A 64 -2.85 0.54 -0.72
C TYR A 64 -4.23 0.90 -0.15
N VAL A 65 -4.25 1.28 1.12
CA VAL A 65 -5.43 1.78 1.83
C VAL A 65 -5.05 2.95 2.74
N PHE A 66 -5.97 3.88 2.94
CA PHE A 66 -5.84 4.93 3.95
C PHE A 66 -6.75 4.67 5.12
N GLY A 67 -6.23 4.78 6.33
CA GLY A 67 -7.05 4.57 7.52
C GLY A 67 -6.35 4.94 8.81
N ARG A 68 -6.95 4.55 9.92
CA ARG A 68 -6.31 4.55 11.23
C ARG A 68 -5.48 3.28 11.38
N ARG A 69 -4.58 3.23 12.35
CA ARG A 69 -3.83 2.02 12.68
C ARG A 69 -4.72 1.05 13.46
N LYS A 70 -5.51 0.27 12.72
CA LYS A 70 -6.49 -0.70 13.23
C LYS A 70 -6.55 -1.92 12.34
N ASP A 71 -6.89 -3.05 12.93
CA ASP A 71 -7.00 -4.35 12.26
C ASP A 71 -8.00 -4.35 11.09
N THR A 72 -9.10 -3.59 11.22
CA THR A 72 -10.09 -3.47 10.13
C THR A 72 -9.47 -2.91 8.84
N VAL A 73 -8.53 -1.96 8.95
CA VAL A 73 -7.83 -1.38 7.79
C VAL A 73 -6.82 -2.37 7.22
N PHE A 74 -6.19 -3.15 8.08
CA PHE A 74 -5.33 -4.25 7.65
C PHE A 74 -6.11 -5.29 6.84
N LEU A 75 -7.28 -5.73 7.32
CA LEU A 75 -8.13 -6.70 6.63
C LEU A 75 -8.62 -6.17 5.28
N GLU A 76 -8.98 -4.87 5.20
CA GLU A 76 -9.33 -4.22 3.94
C GLU A 76 -8.17 -4.29 2.93
N ARG A 77 -6.92 -4.04 3.36
CA ARG A 77 -5.74 -4.18 2.51
C ARG A 77 -5.51 -5.64 2.11
N LYS A 78 -5.64 -6.59 3.05
CA LYS A 78 -5.45 -8.02 2.78
C LYS A 78 -6.41 -8.50 1.70
N ALA A 79 -7.69 -8.09 1.75
CA ALA A 79 -8.68 -8.42 0.74
C ALA A 79 -8.30 -7.91 -0.67
N LEU A 80 -7.63 -6.75 -0.77
CA LEU A 80 -7.11 -6.25 -2.04
C LEU A 80 -5.92 -7.06 -2.58
N LEU A 81 -5.27 -7.83 -1.73
CA LEU A 81 -4.12 -8.66 -2.10
C LEU A 81 -4.51 -10.09 -2.48
N GLU A 82 -5.74 -10.53 -2.17
CA GLU A 82 -6.20 -11.88 -2.48
C GLU A 82 -6.06 -12.25 -3.96
N PRO A 83 -6.41 -11.37 -4.94
CA PRO A 83 -6.28 -11.69 -6.36
C PRO A 83 -4.84 -11.96 -6.82
N PHE A 84 -3.85 -11.50 -6.07
CA PHE A 84 -2.44 -11.69 -6.42
C PHE A 84 -1.87 -13.05 -6.02
N GLY A 85 -2.61 -13.88 -5.27
CA GLY A 85 -2.15 -15.21 -4.85
C GLY A 85 -0.84 -15.17 -4.06
N ILE A 86 -0.67 -14.22 -3.15
CA ILE A 86 0.58 -14.02 -2.41
C ILE A 86 0.82 -15.20 -1.48
N THR A 87 1.97 -15.83 -1.61
CA THR A 87 2.37 -17.01 -0.84
C THR A 87 3.24 -16.68 0.36
N ARG A 88 3.87 -15.50 0.38
CA ARG A 88 4.74 -15.07 1.48
C ARG A 88 4.62 -13.57 1.74
N TYR A 89 4.47 -13.22 3.02
CA TYR A 89 4.41 -11.84 3.49
C TYR A 89 5.62 -11.51 4.38
N PHE A 90 6.26 -10.40 4.10
CA PHE A 90 7.33 -9.84 4.91
C PHE A 90 6.83 -8.59 5.62
N THR A 91 7.02 -8.52 6.94
CA THR A 91 6.55 -7.40 7.77
C THR A 91 7.59 -7.00 8.81
N ASP A 92 7.36 -5.84 9.44
CA ASP A 92 8.11 -5.37 10.59
C ASP A 92 7.63 -6.04 11.88
N GLY A 93 7.35 -6.52 12.62
CA GLY A 93 6.89 -7.14 13.88
C GLY A 93 5.72 -6.42 14.55
N TRP A 94 4.87 -5.71 13.81
CA TRP A 94 3.65 -5.21 14.42
C TRP A 94 2.64 -6.36 14.64
N GLY A 95 2.18 -6.53 15.90
CA GLY A 95 1.40 -7.70 16.34
C GLY A 95 0.10 -8.00 15.57
N ALA A 96 -0.50 -7.01 14.88
CA ALA A 96 -1.67 -7.26 14.05
C ALA A 96 -1.34 -8.13 12.82
N TYR A 97 -0.10 -8.09 12.33
CA TYR A 97 0.32 -8.98 11.24
C TYR A 97 0.32 -10.44 11.69
N GLU A 98 0.79 -10.70 12.91
CA GLU A 98 0.85 -12.05 13.47
C GLU A 98 -0.54 -12.67 13.70
N GLN A 99 -1.55 -11.83 13.98
CA GLN A 99 -2.93 -12.29 14.22
C GLN A 99 -3.68 -12.63 12.92
N HIS A 100 -3.34 -12.02 11.81
CA HIS A 100 -4.14 -12.07 10.59
C HIS A 100 -3.42 -12.68 9.37
N VAL A 101 -2.14 -12.97 9.49
CA VAL A 101 -1.34 -13.68 8.48
C VAL A 101 -0.97 -15.04 9.02
N GLU A 102 -1.16 -16.08 8.22
CA GLU A 102 -0.79 -17.44 8.63
C GLU A 102 0.72 -17.53 8.87
N ALA A 103 1.12 -18.19 9.96
CA ALA A 103 2.51 -18.28 10.39
C ALA A 103 3.44 -18.86 9.31
N GLU A 104 2.93 -19.79 8.51
CA GLU A 104 3.68 -20.42 7.41
C GLU A 104 3.99 -19.45 6.25
N GLN A 105 3.12 -18.45 6.08
CA GLN A 105 3.24 -17.42 5.03
C GLN A 105 3.88 -16.13 5.54
N HIS A 106 4.14 -16.01 6.85
CA HIS A 106 4.59 -14.79 7.50
C HIS A 106 6.06 -14.88 7.91
N THR A 107 6.85 -13.92 7.48
CA THR A 107 8.24 -13.74 7.87
C THR A 107 8.44 -12.35 8.44
N VAL A 108 8.75 -12.28 9.73
CA VAL A 108 9.03 -11.03 10.43
C VAL A 108 10.52 -10.72 10.37
N GLY A 109 10.87 -9.48 10.04
CA GLY A 109 12.24 -9.01 10.13
C GLY A 109 12.60 -7.88 9.18
N LYS A 110 13.35 -6.91 9.70
CA LYS A 110 13.77 -5.71 8.96
C LYS A 110 14.63 -6.00 7.73
N ALA A 111 15.36 -7.09 7.71
CA ALA A 111 16.16 -7.47 6.55
C ALA A 111 15.32 -7.69 5.28
N ASN A 112 14.05 -8.04 5.46
CA ASN A 112 13.14 -8.39 4.38
C ASN A 112 12.14 -7.25 4.04
N THR A 113 12.22 -6.10 4.73
CA THR A 113 11.34 -4.94 4.52
C THR A 113 12.09 -3.69 4.02
N GLN A 114 13.31 -3.85 3.54
CA GLN A 114 14.14 -2.73 3.08
C GLN A 114 13.58 -2.03 1.84
N LYS A 115 12.93 -2.76 0.94
CA LYS A 115 12.36 -2.17 -0.28
C LYS A 115 11.15 -1.31 0.02
N ILE A 116 10.27 -1.73 0.93
CA ILE A 116 9.12 -0.93 1.32
C ILE A 116 9.55 0.31 2.11
N GLU A 117 10.59 0.22 2.95
CA GLU A 117 11.18 1.39 3.59
C GLU A 117 11.78 2.38 2.56
N SER A 118 12.50 1.87 1.56
CA SER A 118 12.99 2.68 0.43
C SER A 118 11.84 3.31 -0.37
N LYS A 119 10.74 2.57 -0.56
CA LYS A 119 9.52 3.11 -1.19
C LYS A 119 8.92 4.24 -0.36
N HIS A 120 8.93 4.15 0.97
CA HIS A 120 8.49 5.23 1.87
C HIS A 120 9.30 6.51 1.65
N ILE A 121 10.62 6.41 1.55
CA ILE A 121 11.51 7.55 1.29
C ILE A 121 11.19 8.14 -0.08
N ASN A 122 11.08 7.32 -1.11
CA ASN A 122 10.76 7.74 -2.47
C ASN A 122 9.41 8.48 -2.51
N LEU A 123 8.36 7.94 -1.91
CA LEU A 123 7.05 8.57 -1.87
C LEU A 123 7.07 9.91 -1.11
N ARG A 124 7.83 10.00 0.00
CA ARG A 124 7.97 11.27 0.74
C ARG A 124 8.73 12.33 -0.05
N THR A 125 9.73 11.97 -0.84
CA THR A 125 10.46 12.93 -1.67
C THR A 125 9.60 13.48 -2.81
N ARG A 126 8.75 12.65 -3.38
CA ARG A 126 7.89 13.00 -4.52
C ARG A 126 6.57 13.65 -4.10
N ILE A 127 5.99 13.24 -2.98
CA ILE A 127 4.68 13.71 -2.49
C ILE A 127 4.88 14.57 -1.25
N LYS A 128 4.92 15.89 -1.42
CA LYS A 128 5.16 16.85 -0.32
C LYS A 128 4.17 16.73 0.85
N ARG A 129 2.96 16.23 0.60
CA ARG A 129 1.94 16.00 1.65
C ARG A 129 2.26 14.85 2.59
N LEU A 130 3.17 13.96 2.24
CA LEU A 130 3.68 12.88 3.09
C LEU A 130 4.83 13.30 4.00
N VAL A 131 5.39 14.48 3.79
CA VAL A 131 6.50 14.98 4.59
C VAL A 131 5.99 15.48 5.94
N ARG A 132 6.63 15.04 7.03
CA ARG A 132 6.20 15.38 8.41
C ARG A 132 6.35 16.86 8.78
N ARG A 133 7.30 17.55 8.14
CA ARG A 133 7.56 18.99 8.32
C ARG A 133 7.45 19.67 6.95
N THR A 134 6.26 20.10 6.61
CA THR A 134 5.98 20.73 5.31
C THR A 134 4.92 21.82 5.46
N ILE A 135 5.03 22.86 4.65
CA ILE A 135 3.97 23.85 4.45
C ILE A 135 2.89 23.33 3.47
N CYS A 136 3.20 22.26 2.74
CA CYS A 136 2.29 21.61 1.77
C CYS A 136 1.38 20.58 2.43
N PHE A 137 0.89 20.83 3.65
CA PHE A 137 -0.03 19.90 4.32
C PHE A 137 -1.45 19.96 3.76
N SER A 138 -2.16 18.86 3.89
CA SER A 138 -3.55 18.76 3.47
C SER A 138 -4.48 19.40 4.49
N LYS A 139 -5.43 20.24 4.05
CA LYS A 139 -6.43 20.87 4.91
C LYS A 139 -7.50 19.89 5.41
N THR A 140 -7.73 18.78 4.67
CA THR A 140 -8.69 17.72 5.04
C THR A 140 -8.09 16.34 4.78
N THR A 141 -8.57 15.32 5.48
CA THR A 141 -8.17 13.93 5.25
C THR A 141 -8.60 13.47 3.85
N THR A 142 -9.77 13.87 3.37
CA THR A 142 -10.24 13.56 2.01
C THR A 142 -9.29 14.09 0.95
N MET A 143 -8.86 15.35 1.07
CA MET A 143 -7.89 15.93 0.12
C MET A 143 -6.52 15.24 0.22
N HIS A 144 -6.12 14.84 1.42
CA HIS A 144 -4.89 14.11 1.65
C HIS A 144 -4.89 12.77 0.89
N ASP A 145 -5.90 11.97 1.15
CA ASP A 145 -6.07 10.65 0.51
C ASP A 145 -6.21 10.78 -1.02
N LEU A 146 -6.96 11.78 -1.49
CA LEU A 146 -7.16 12.02 -2.91
C LEU A 146 -5.85 12.31 -3.63
N VAL A 147 -5.06 13.26 -3.14
CA VAL A 147 -3.81 13.67 -3.80
C VAL A 147 -2.79 12.53 -3.82
N ILE A 148 -2.65 11.79 -2.71
CA ILE A 148 -1.73 10.66 -2.65
C ILE A 148 -2.24 9.52 -3.54
N GLY A 149 -3.54 9.21 -3.49
CA GLY A 149 -4.15 8.20 -4.33
C GLY A 149 -4.01 8.47 -5.82
N LEU A 150 -4.22 9.73 -6.27
CA LEU A 150 -3.99 10.12 -7.65
C LEU A 150 -2.53 9.94 -8.06
N PHE A 151 -1.58 10.30 -7.18
CA PHE A 151 -0.18 10.08 -7.45
C PHE A 151 0.15 8.60 -7.63
N ILE A 152 -0.30 7.73 -6.72
CA ILE A 152 -0.07 6.28 -6.80
C ILE A 152 -0.71 5.71 -8.08
N ASN A 153 -1.95 6.05 -8.36
CA ASN A 153 -2.66 5.56 -9.56
C ASN A 153 -1.91 5.95 -10.84
N ARG A 154 -1.41 7.18 -10.93
CA ARG A 154 -0.71 7.64 -12.12
C ARG A 154 0.69 7.05 -12.27
N TYR A 155 1.49 7.08 -11.20
CA TYR A 155 2.94 6.80 -11.29
C TYR A 155 3.34 5.39 -10.88
N GLU A 156 2.54 4.72 -10.05
CA GLU A 156 2.80 3.35 -9.66
C GLU A 156 1.95 2.35 -10.48
N PHE A 157 0.69 2.70 -10.76
CA PHE A 157 -0.20 1.84 -11.53
C PHE A 157 -0.29 2.20 -13.02
N GLY A 158 0.33 3.31 -13.46
CA GLY A 158 0.36 3.72 -14.87
C GLY A 158 -1.01 4.13 -15.44
N ARG A 159 -1.97 4.47 -14.59
CA ARG A 159 -3.33 4.82 -15.02
C ARG A 159 -3.41 6.25 -15.55
N SER A 160 -4.18 6.44 -16.62
CA SER A 160 -4.59 7.78 -17.07
C SER A 160 -5.58 8.36 -16.06
N ILE A 161 -5.37 9.62 -15.68
CA ILE A 161 -6.23 10.36 -14.72
C ILE A 161 -6.85 11.53 -15.45
#